data_6e90c667baa5e60e392260d61e7482d8
#
_entry.id   6e90c667baa5e60e392260d61e7482d8
#
_cell.length_a   1.000
_cell.length_b   1.000
_cell.length_c   1.000
_cell.angle_alpha   90.00
_cell.angle_beta   90.00
_cell.angle_gamma   90.00
#
_symmetry.space_group_name_H-M   'P 1'
#
loop_
_entity.id
_entity.type
_entity.pdbx_description
1 polymer ?
#
loop_
_entity_poly.entity_id
_entity_poly.type
_entity_poly.pdbx_seq_one_letter_code
_entity_poly.pdbx_strand_id
1 'polypeptide(L)'
;MKRNKDYYDEERKEKFLIDTLVEKDENGNPRMNSAGEYIPLYKRKYGIARNTFSRLADFEREFGKDFCELNRIEDDDFVSDIYNRWLSNISDNYSISIHNVLRDYILWCCNKNIINHNQYFMHPFYKKTTTPWSYEGGQRESRSTRVKNQLDYISNGKIDKSNYIFPSENDLFDYIKTIFSDSKNTMYAAVLCLLYYGFSSEEIPYIRRDDVDEKNTRVRNTIIANNIAWKLICKAKYAVDYISGIGNHLFYAETPYLIRTFQNTEVGAVSINFVKRIYLKEKEAVDELPAGSKYKGILVKVPLLKALRIFYQIVQEEQTYDTHYVAEKFRNGEYDTTMQYRQYKTMCAKIKK
;
A
#
# COMPACT_ATOMS: atom_id res chain seq x y z
N MET A 1 24.73 1.71 3.48
CA MET A 1 25.39 2.22 2.26
C MET A 1 24.44 3.25 1.62
N LYS A 2 24.73 4.57 1.73
CA LYS A 2 24.00 5.61 1.00
C LYS A 2 24.33 5.39 -0.47
N ARG A 3 23.37 4.94 -1.29
CA ARG A 3 23.50 5.01 -2.75
C ARG A 3 23.60 6.49 -3.10
N ASN A 4 24.76 6.94 -3.58
CA ASN A 4 24.85 8.18 -4.34
C ASN A 4 23.89 8.00 -5.52
N LYS A 5 22.84 8.81 -5.54
CA LYS A 5 21.85 8.78 -6.61
C LYS A 5 22.37 9.73 -7.69
N ASP A 6 23.14 9.18 -8.61
CA ASP A 6 23.61 9.93 -9.78
C ASP A 6 22.41 10.22 -10.69
N TYR A 7 22.01 11.47 -10.78
CA TYR A 7 21.03 11.92 -11.76
C TYR A 7 21.73 12.17 -13.11
N TYR A 8 20.99 12.01 -14.18
CA TYR A 8 21.42 12.57 -15.46
C TYR A 8 21.25 14.10 -15.37
N ASP A 9 22.25 14.90 -15.77
CA ASP A 9 22.30 16.35 -15.52
C ASP A 9 21.98 16.69 -14.05
N GLU A 10 22.85 16.19 -13.15
CA GLU A 10 22.65 16.26 -11.69
C GLU A 10 22.49 17.71 -11.21
N GLU A 11 23.28 18.64 -11.73
CA GLU A 11 23.24 20.05 -11.32
C GLU A 11 21.85 20.66 -11.56
N ARG A 12 21.26 20.39 -12.73
CA ARG A 12 19.93 20.90 -13.11
C ARG A 12 18.83 20.33 -12.23
N LYS A 13 18.85 19.02 -11.97
CA LYS A 13 17.84 18.34 -11.16
C LYS A 13 17.94 18.70 -9.68
N GLU A 14 19.16 18.79 -9.15
CA GLU A 14 19.36 19.29 -7.77
C GLU A 14 18.87 20.73 -7.63
N LYS A 15 19.17 21.60 -8.59
CA LYS A 15 18.67 22.99 -8.59
C LYS A 15 17.15 23.06 -8.63
N PHE A 16 16.49 22.21 -9.43
CA PHE A 16 15.04 22.09 -9.40
C PHE A 16 14.52 21.68 -8.01
N LEU A 17 15.11 20.65 -7.39
CA LEU A 17 14.72 20.20 -6.06
C LEU A 17 14.85 21.30 -5.02
N ILE A 18 15.98 22.02 -5.03
CA ILE A 18 16.25 23.13 -4.12
C ILE A 18 15.27 24.28 -4.34
N ASP A 19 15.06 24.68 -5.59
CA ASP A 19 14.21 25.82 -5.91
C ASP A 19 12.73 25.59 -5.55
N THR A 20 12.26 24.34 -5.65
CA THR A 20 10.82 24.03 -5.61
C THR A 20 10.36 23.23 -4.39
N LEU A 21 11.26 22.45 -3.75
CA LEU A 21 10.87 21.46 -2.76
C LEU A 21 11.67 21.54 -1.44
N VAL A 22 12.59 22.50 -1.30
CA VAL A 22 13.39 22.72 -0.10
C VAL A 22 12.94 24.00 0.63
N GLU A 23 12.91 23.96 1.96
CA GLU A 23 12.69 25.16 2.77
C GLU A 23 13.80 26.18 2.54
N LYS A 24 13.44 27.46 2.57
CA LYS A 24 14.39 28.56 2.45
C LYS A 24 14.37 29.42 3.71
N ASP A 25 15.51 29.98 4.04
CA ASP A 25 15.62 30.98 5.10
C ASP A 25 15.11 32.36 4.64
N GLU A 26 15.17 33.36 5.52
CA GLU A 26 14.73 34.73 5.26
C GLU A 26 15.51 35.40 4.11
N ASN A 27 16.71 34.90 3.80
CA ASN A 27 17.58 35.38 2.72
C ASN A 27 17.40 34.59 1.42
N GLY A 28 16.48 33.59 1.40
CA GLY A 28 16.23 32.76 0.23
C GLY A 28 17.21 31.58 0.05
N ASN A 29 18.12 31.35 1.02
CA ASN A 29 19.05 30.22 0.97
C ASN A 29 18.36 28.91 1.40
N PRO A 30 18.74 27.76 0.83
CA PRO A 30 18.19 26.48 1.21
C PRO A 30 18.58 26.12 2.66
N ARG A 31 17.58 25.73 3.46
CA ARG A 31 17.79 25.29 4.84
C ARG A 31 18.32 23.87 4.88
N MET A 32 19.28 23.64 5.78
CA MET A 32 19.85 22.32 6.05
C MET A 32 19.66 21.94 7.51
N ASN A 33 19.56 20.63 7.78
CA ASN A 33 19.58 20.10 9.14
C ASN A 33 21.03 19.99 9.66
N SER A 34 21.17 19.56 10.92
CA SER A 34 22.49 19.39 11.58
C SER A 34 23.40 18.35 10.89
N ALA A 35 22.84 17.49 10.04
CA ALA A 35 23.60 16.50 9.25
C ALA A 35 24.00 17.01 7.86
N GLY A 36 23.74 18.29 7.53
CA GLY A 36 24.01 18.87 6.22
C GLY A 36 23.05 18.42 5.12
N GLU A 37 21.86 17.93 5.48
CA GLU A 37 20.86 17.51 4.51
C GLU A 37 19.80 18.61 4.36
N TYR A 38 19.28 18.80 3.14
CA TYR A 38 18.22 19.76 2.86
C TYR A 38 16.93 19.44 3.64
N ILE A 39 16.29 20.46 4.20
CA ILE A 39 15.00 20.37 4.88
C ILE A 39 13.90 20.51 3.83
N PRO A 40 13.13 19.44 3.52
CA PRO A 40 12.11 19.51 2.50
C PRO A 40 10.83 20.21 2.98
N LEU A 41 10.26 21.11 2.16
CA LEU A 41 8.93 21.70 2.37
C LEU A 41 7.85 20.64 2.57
N TYR A 42 7.92 19.56 1.75
CA TYR A 42 7.00 18.42 1.79
C TYR A 42 7.81 17.13 1.66
N LYS A 43 8.12 16.49 2.77
CA LYS A 43 8.99 15.28 2.84
C LYS A 43 8.61 14.20 1.83
N ARG A 44 7.28 13.93 1.67
CA ARG A 44 6.79 12.93 0.72
C ARG A 44 7.03 13.34 -0.73
N LYS A 45 6.71 14.58 -1.11
CA LYS A 45 6.87 15.08 -2.49
C LYS A 45 8.35 15.14 -2.88
N TYR A 46 9.20 15.59 -1.96
CA TYR A 46 10.66 15.60 -2.14
C TYR A 46 11.22 14.20 -2.36
N GLY A 47 10.79 13.22 -1.54
CA GLY A 47 11.21 11.82 -1.70
C GLY A 47 10.74 11.20 -3.01
N ILE A 48 9.51 11.51 -3.47
CA ILE A 48 9.02 11.07 -4.77
C ILE A 48 9.88 11.67 -5.90
N ALA A 49 10.16 12.97 -5.86
CA ALA A 49 10.94 13.64 -6.90
C ALA A 49 12.37 13.08 -7.01
N ARG A 50 13.06 12.88 -5.88
CA ARG A 50 14.39 12.24 -5.86
C ARG A 50 14.39 10.83 -6.44
N ASN A 51 13.40 10.02 -6.07
CA ASN A 51 13.27 8.66 -6.60
C ASN A 51 12.93 8.66 -8.09
N THR A 52 12.11 9.63 -8.54
CA THR A 52 11.77 9.83 -9.94
C THR A 52 13.02 10.13 -10.76
N PHE A 53 13.83 11.10 -10.37
CA PHE A 53 15.05 11.45 -11.11
C PHE A 53 16.09 10.34 -11.09
N SER A 54 16.25 9.63 -9.97
CA SER A 54 17.15 8.48 -9.90
C SER A 54 16.73 7.34 -10.86
N ARG A 55 15.44 7.13 -11.07
CA ARG A 55 14.93 6.12 -11.99
C ARG A 55 14.98 6.61 -13.44
N LEU A 56 14.63 7.89 -13.64
CA LEU A 56 14.67 8.53 -14.95
C LEU A 56 16.09 8.54 -15.57
N ALA A 57 17.11 8.69 -14.73
CA ALA A 57 18.50 8.72 -15.18
C ALA A 57 18.92 7.48 -15.98
N ASP A 58 18.33 6.31 -15.73
CA ASP A 58 18.60 5.11 -16.50
C ASP A 58 18.15 5.29 -17.97
N PHE A 59 16.95 5.86 -18.16
CA PHE A 59 16.39 6.13 -19.49
C PHE A 59 17.15 7.25 -20.19
N GLU A 60 17.46 8.34 -19.49
CA GLU A 60 18.19 9.48 -20.04
C GLU A 60 19.59 9.12 -20.50
N ARG A 61 20.30 8.25 -19.78
CA ARG A 61 21.61 7.74 -20.20
C ARG A 61 21.51 6.84 -21.42
N GLU A 62 20.47 6.01 -21.49
CA GLU A 62 20.21 5.11 -22.61
C GLU A 62 19.94 5.89 -23.90
N PHE A 63 19.14 6.97 -23.81
CA PHE A 63 18.78 7.81 -24.96
C PHE A 63 19.72 9.01 -25.18
N GLY A 64 20.63 9.28 -24.22
CA GLY A 64 21.60 10.38 -24.34
C GLY A 64 20.99 11.78 -24.31
N LYS A 65 19.80 11.95 -23.74
CA LYS A 65 19.01 13.18 -23.77
C LYS A 65 18.36 13.44 -22.42
N ASP A 66 18.38 14.70 -21.94
CA ASP A 66 17.65 15.08 -20.73
C ASP A 66 16.15 15.05 -20.98
N PHE A 67 15.41 14.64 -19.96
CA PHE A 67 13.95 14.53 -20.01
C PHE A 67 13.25 15.84 -20.42
N CYS A 68 13.75 16.99 -20.00
CA CYS A 68 13.11 18.27 -20.32
C CYS A 68 13.18 18.64 -21.81
N GLU A 69 14.06 17.99 -22.57
CA GLU A 69 14.27 18.22 -24.01
C GLU A 69 13.40 17.33 -24.90
N LEU A 70 12.57 16.45 -24.31
CA LEU A 70 11.74 15.52 -25.07
C LEU A 70 10.68 16.24 -25.93
N ASN A 71 10.53 15.75 -27.15
CA ASN A 71 9.49 16.13 -28.09
C ASN A 71 8.58 14.93 -28.38
N ARG A 72 7.28 15.08 -28.17
CA ARG A 72 6.27 14.02 -28.35
C ARG A 72 6.23 13.41 -29.78
N ILE A 73 6.80 14.06 -30.75
CA ILE A 73 6.81 13.60 -32.16
C ILE A 73 8.13 12.92 -32.47
N GLU A 74 9.26 13.46 -31.98
CA GLU A 74 10.60 13.00 -32.32
C GLU A 74 11.13 11.92 -31.39
N ASP A 75 10.70 11.95 -30.13
CA ASP A 75 11.21 11.07 -29.06
C ASP A 75 10.17 10.04 -28.60
N ASP A 76 9.37 9.52 -29.52
CA ASP A 76 8.29 8.58 -29.24
C ASP A 76 8.80 7.29 -28.58
N ASP A 77 9.95 6.77 -28.99
CA ASP A 77 10.58 5.58 -28.41
C ASP A 77 10.97 5.82 -26.94
N PHE A 78 11.55 6.99 -26.63
CA PHE A 78 11.90 7.33 -25.26
C PHE A 78 10.65 7.39 -24.36
N VAL A 79 9.61 8.03 -24.84
CA VAL A 79 8.32 8.16 -24.13
C VAL A 79 7.68 6.79 -23.94
N SER A 80 7.70 5.95 -24.98
CA SER A 80 7.21 4.57 -24.96
C SER A 80 7.93 3.73 -23.90
N ASP A 81 9.25 3.86 -23.82
CA ASP A 81 10.06 3.12 -22.86
C ASP A 81 9.79 3.55 -21.42
N ILE A 82 9.72 4.87 -21.14
CA ILE A 82 9.31 5.36 -19.81
C ILE A 82 7.97 4.75 -19.40
N TYR A 83 7.01 4.72 -20.32
CA TYR A 83 5.70 4.16 -20.03
C TYR A 83 5.75 2.64 -19.85
N ASN A 84 6.23 1.89 -20.84
CA ASN A 84 6.14 0.43 -20.87
C ASN A 84 7.03 -0.25 -19.83
N ARG A 85 8.23 0.27 -19.61
CA ARG A 85 9.22 -0.33 -18.69
C ARG A 85 9.07 0.19 -17.25
N TRP A 86 8.40 1.32 -17.05
CA TRP A 86 8.30 1.94 -15.73
C TRP A 86 6.86 2.28 -15.29
N LEU A 87 6.20 3.26 -15.93
CA LEU A 87 4.94 3.83 -15.42
C LEU A 87 3.77 2.84 -15.44
N SER A 88 3.74 1.90 -16.40
CA SER A 88 2.72 0.86 -16.46
C SER A 88 2.84 -0.20 -15.34
N ASN A 89 4.04 -0.36 -14.78
CA ASN A 89 4.36 -1.39 -13.79
C ASN A 89 4.21 -0.93 -12.33
N ILE A 90 3.76 0.30 -12.11
CA ILE A 90 3.56 0.88 -10.78
C ILE A 90 2.09 1.20 -10.52
N SER A 91 1.74 1.46 -9.24
CA SER A 91 0.36 1.80 -8.89
C SER A 91 -0.07 3.12 -9.52
N ASP A 92 -1.37 3.23 -9.88
CA ASP A 92 -1.95 4.40 -10.55
C ASP A 92 -1.66 5.71 -9.81
N ASN A 93 -1.85 5.74 -8.49
CA ASN A 93 -1.60 6.95 -7.69
C ASN A 93 -0.12 7.35 -7.69
N TYR A 94 0.78 6.37 -7.74
CA TYR A 94 2.21 6.64 -7.78
C TYR A 94 2.63 7.10 -9.18
N SER A 95 2.08 6.50 -10.24
CA SER A 95 2.26 6.94 -11.64
C SER A 95 1.82 8.39 -11.83
N ILE A 96 0.63 8.77 -11.33
CA ILE A 96 0.14 10.15 -11.34
C ILE A 96 1.11 11.10 -10.60
N SER A 97 1.63 10.67 -9.45
CA SER A 97 2.55 11.48 -8.66
C SER A 97 3.87 11.71 -9.39
N ILE A 98 4.41 10.67 -10.05
CA ILE A 98 5.62 10.76 -10.88
C ILE A 98 5.37 11.68 -12.07
N HIS A 99 4.27 11.48 -12.81
CA HIS A 99 3.92 12.32 -13.95
C HIS A 99 3.89 13.81 -13.56
N ASN A 100 3.24 14.12 -12.43
CA ASN A 100 3.15 15.52 -11.97
C ASN A 100 4.51 16.09 -11.53
N VAL A 101 5.41 15.28 -10.96
CA VAL A 101 6.79 15.69 -10.66
C VAL A 101 7.56 15.99 -11.95
N LEU A 102 7.45 15.12 -12.95
CA LEU A 102 8.09 15.30 -14.25
C LEU A 102 7.57 16.56 -14.98
N ARG A 103 6.25 16.76 -14.96
CA ARG A 103 5.62 18.00 -15.47
C ARG A 103 6.10 19.24 -14.71
N ASP A 104 6.16 19.21 -13.39
CA ASP A 104 6.64 20.34 -12.59
C ASP A 104 8.10 20.69 -12.92
N TYR A 105 8.92 19.67 -13.24
CA TYR A 105 10.31 19.84 -13.68
C TYR A 105 10.39 20.53 -15.04
N ILE A 106 9.66 20.09 -16.06
CA ILE A 106 9.68 20.75 -17.38
C ILE A 106 9.13 22.16 -17.32
N LEU A 107 8.12 22.41 -16.47
CA LEU A 107 7.60 23.76 -16.26
C LEU A 107 8.64 24.67 -15.61
N TRP A 108 9.39 24.16 -14.64
CA TRP A 108 10.50 24.87 -14.01
C TRP A 108 11.62 25.16 -15.04
N CYS A 109 11.98 24.20 -15.88
CA CYS A 109 12.95 24.39 -16.96
C CYS A 109 12.50 25.48 -17.94
N CYS A 110 11.20 25.52 -18.29
CA CYS A 110 10.63 26.59 -19.10
C CYS A 110 10.73 27.96 -18.42
N ASN A 111 10.35 28.04 -17.14
CA ASN A 111 10.42 29.29 -16.36
C ASN A 111 11.86 29.79 -16.14
N LYS A 112 12.85 28.91 -16.20
CA LYS A 112 14.27 29.25 -16.12
C LYS A 112 14.89 29.52 -17.50
N ASN A 113 14.12 29.52 -18.59
CA ASN A 113 14.58 29.66 -19.98
C ASN A 113 15.59 28.59 -20.40
N ILE A 114 15.57 27.40 -19.80
CA ILE A 114 16.38 26.23 -20.21
C ILE A 114 15.77 25.62 -21.47
N ILE A 115 14.45 25.56 -21.54
CA ILE A 115 13.65 25.23 -22.73
C ILE A 115 12.72 26.40 -23.05
N ASN A 116 12.35 26.54 -24.32
CA ASN A 116 11.41 27.58 -24.73
C ASN A 116 9.94 27.12 -24.62
N HIS A 117 8.99 28.05 -24.77
CA HIS A 117 7.57 27.75 -24.67
C HIS A 117 7.09 26.72 -25.69
N ASN A 118 7.64 26.73 -26.93
CA ASN A 118 7.25 25.77 -27.95
C ASN A 118 7.70 24.35 -27.53
N GLN A 119 8.93 24.19 -27.03
CA GLN A 119 9.41 22.92 -26.49
C GLN A 119 8.55 22.44 -25.32
N TYR A 120 8.19 23.34 -24.39
CA TYR A 120 7.30 23.01 -23.28
C TYR A 120 5.95 22.45 -23.76
N PHE A 121 5.29 23.10 -24.74
CA PHE A 121 4.01 22.64 -25.26
C PHE A 121 4.11 21.38 -26.12
N MET A 122 5.26 21.14 -26.71
CA MET A 122 5.55 19.92 -27.48
C MET A 122 5.99 18.75 -26.60
N HIS A 123 6.24 19.00 -25.32
CA HIS A 123 6.65 17.95 -24.39
C HIS A 123 5.50 16.99 -24.06
N PRO A 124 5.71 15.65 -24.04
CA PRO A 124 4.64 14.66 -23.79
C PRO A 124 4.01 14.80 -22.40
N PHE A 125 4.72 15.34 -21.42
CA PHE A 125 4.28 15.46 -20.02
C PHE A 125 3.87 16.91 -19.63
N TYR A 126 3.61 17.81 -20.57
CA TYR A 126 3.32 19.21 -20.25
C TYR A 126 1.99 19.43 -19.49
N LYS A 127 1.02 18.54 -19.64
CA LYS A 127 -0.28 18.63 -18.96
C LYS A 127 -0.23 17.99 -17.58
N LYS A 128 -0.86 18.66 -16.59
CA LYS A 128 -1.12 18.03 -15.29
C LYS A 128 -2.13 16.89 -15.46
N THR A 129 -1.89 15.79 -14.78
CA THR A 129 -2.81 14.65 -14.83
C THR A 129 -3.35 14.31 -13.44
N THR A 130 -4.61 13.89 -13.41
CA THR A 130 -5.28 13.30 -12.23
C THR A 130 -5.64 11.84 -12.46
N THR A 131 -5.36 11.33 -13.67
CA THR A 131 -5.58 9.95 -14.09
C THR A 131 -4.25 9.31 -14.48
N PRO A 132 -4.11 7.99 -14.38
CA PRO A 132 -2.91 7.31 -14.87
C PRO A 132 -2.70 7.63 -16.34
N TRP A 133 -1.46 7.96 -16.68
CA TRP A 133 -1.09 8.24 -18.05
C TRP A 133 -0.98 6.96 -18.86
N SER A 134 -1.39 6.97 -20.13
CA SER A 134 -1.19 5.88 -21.09
C SER A 134 -0.49 6.37 -22.34
N TYR A 135 0.41 5.54 -22.85
CA TYR A 135 1.21 5.85 -24.04
C TYR A 135 0.36 5.99 -25.31
N GLU A 136 -0.66 5.19 -25.48
CA GLU A 136 -1.52 5.17 -26.68
C GLU A 136 -2.47 6.37 -26.82
N GLY A 137 -2.21 7.48 -26.09
CA GLY A 137 -3.00 8.72 -26.16
C GLY A 137 -4.41 8.60 -25.57
N GLY A 138 -4.79 7.44 -25.13
CA GLY A 138 -6.01 7.18 -24.37
C GLY A 138 -5.76 7.41 -22.88
N GLN A 139 -6.72 7.97 -22.17
CA GLN A 139 -6.70 7.96 -20.72
C GLN A 139 -6.83 6.50 -20.28
N ARG A 140 -5.82 5.99 -19.58
CA ARG A 140 -5.92 4.69 -18.92
C ARG A 140 -7.12 4.76 -17.99
N GLU A 141 -8.04 3.81 -18.13
CA GLU A 141 -9.25 3.77 -17.31
C GLU A 141 -8.93 4.04 -15.84
N SER A 142 -9.67 4.96 -15.24
CA SER A 142 -9.48 5.27 -13.83
C SER A 142 -9.65 3.98 -13.01
N ARG A 143 -9.01 3.91 -11.84
CA ARG A 143 -9.16 2.77 -10.93
C ARG A 143 -10.64 2.49 -10.60
N SER A 144 -11.47 3.54 -10.53
CA SER A 144 -12.92 3.41 -10.34
C SER A 144 -13.61 2.80 -11.56
N THR A 145 -13.19 3.14 -12.76
CA THR A 145 -13.70 2.55 -14.02
C THR A 145 -13.21 1.11 -14.17
N ARG A 146 -11.92 0.82 -13.86
CA ARG A 146 -11.39 -0.56 -13.80
C ARG A 146 -12.11 -1.41 -12.76
N VAL A 147 -12.39 -0.87 -11.59
CA VAL A 147 -13.19 -1.57 -10.56
C VAL A 147 -14.60 -1.82 -11.05
N LYS A 148 -15.22 -0.88 -11.78
CA LYS A 148 -16.53 -1.05 -12.40
C LYS A 148 -16.49 -2.11 -13.51
N ASN A 149 -15.51 -2.04 -14.41
CA ASN A 149 -15.32 -3.00 -15.49
C ASN A 149 -14.93 -4.40 -14.96
N GLN A 150 -14.16 -4.47 -13.85
CA GLN A 150 -13.90 -5.72 -13.13
C GLN A 150 -15.17 -6.28 -12.45
N LEU A 151 -16.05 -5.41 -11.96
CA LEU A 151 -17.36 -5.84 -11.43
C LEU A 151 -18.27 -6.37 -12.54
N ASP A 152 -18.26 -5.73 -13.72
CA ASP A 152 -18.98 -6.19 -14.91
C ASP A 152 -18.36 -7.49 -15.47
N TYR A 153 -17.03 -7.65 -15.35
CA TYR A 153 -16.31 -8.88 -15.73
C TYR A 153 -16.56 -10.03 -14.75
N ILE A 154 -16.76 -9.74 -13.47
CA ILE A 154 -17.16 -10.71 -12.42
C ILE A 154 -18.59 -11.18 -12.66
N SER A 155 -19.51 -10.30 -13.08
CA SER A 155 -20.89 -10.66 -13.41
C SER A 155 -20.97 -11.60 -14.62
N ASN A 156 -19.95 -11.61 -15.48
CA ASN A 156 -19.81 -12.49 -16.64
C ASN A 156 -19.00 -13.79 -16.38
N GLY A 157 -18.83 -14.18 -15.11
CA GLY A 157 -18.28 -15.49 -14.72
C GLY A 157 -16.74 -15.60 -14.72
N LYS A 158 -16.00 -14.50 -14.94
CA LYS A 158 -14.54 -14.48 -14.83
C LYS A 158 -14.15 -13.77 -13.55
N ILE A 159 -13.89 -14.52 -12.49
CA ILE A 159 -13.66 -14.01 -11.13
C ILE A 159 -12.23 -13.50 -10.99
N ASP A 160 -12.02 -12.16 -10.97
CA ASP A 160 -10.88 -11.58 -10.28
C ASP A 160 -11.19 -11.51 -8.77
N LYS A 161 -10.67 -12.47 -8.03
CA LYS A 161 -10.92 -12.63 -6.60
C LYS A 161 -10.09 -11.66 -5.72
N SER A 162 -9.41 -10.68 -6.31
CA SER A 162 -8.48 -9.77 -5.60
C SER A 162 -9.15 -8.77 -4.64
N ASN A 163 -10.48 -8.67 -4.64
CA ASN A 163 -11.26 -7.80 -3.75
C ASN A 163 -12.48 -8.53 -3.19
N TYR A 164 -12.31 -9.81 -2.88
CA TYR A 164 -13.39 -10.60 -2.32
C TYR A 164 -13.81 -10.06 -0.94
N ILE A 165 -15.11 -10.00 -0.69
CA ILE A 165 -15.69 -9.65 0.60
C ILE A 165 -16.36 -10.88 1.16
N PHE A 166 -15.92 -11.29 2.33
CA PHE A 166 -16.52 -12.41 3.03
C PHE A 166 -17.93 -12.05 3.52
N PRO A 167 -18.91 -12.94 3.37
CA PRO A 167 -20.28 -12.68 3.83
C PRO A 167 -20.39 -12.42 5.34
N SER A 168 -19.54 -13.07 6.13
CA SER A 168 -19.52 -12.93 7.58
C SER A 168 -18.10 -12.83 8.13
N GLU A 169 -18.01 -12.36 9.38
CA GLU A 169 -16.77 -12.35 10.15
C GLU A 169 -16.17 -13.76 10.30
N ASN A 170 -17.02 -14.75 10.52
CA ASN A 170 -16.58 -16.14 10.64
C ASN A 170 -15.95 -16.65 9.34
N ASP A 171 -16.52 -16.32 8.17
CA ASP A 171 -15.94 -16.71 6.88
C ASP A 171 -14.57 -16.07 6.66
N LEU A 172 -14.38 -14.82 7.09
CA LEU A 172 -13.08 -14.15 7.06
C LEU A 172 -12.05 -14.90 7.93
N PHE A 173 -12.41 -15.26 9.16
CA PHE A 173 -11.47 -15.94 10.04
C PHE A 173 -11.27 -17.41 9.68
N ASP A 174 -12.23 -18.08 9.10
CA ASP A 174 -12.03 -19.41 8.48
C ASP A 174 -11.07 -19.34 7.29
N TYR A 175 -11.15 -18.28 6.48
CA TYR A 175 -10.16 -18.02 5.45
C TYR A 175 -8.76 -17.86 6.04
N ILE A 176 -8.57 -16.97 7.01
CA ILE A 176 -7.26 -16.73 7.65
C ILE A 176 -6.71 -18.02 8.27
N LYS A 177 -7.55 -18.79 8.96
CA LYS A 177 -7.20 -20.09 9.53
C LYS A 177 -6.75 -21.09 8.46
N THR A 178 -7.41 -21.10 7.30
CA THR A 178 -7.13 -22.06 6.23
C THR A 178 -5.83 -21.72 5.50
N ILE A 179 -5.62 -20.45 5.12
CA ILE A 179 -4.42 -20.05 4.38
C ILE A 179 -3.14 -20.13 5.25
N PHE A 180 -3.29 -19.97 6.58
CA PHE A 180 -2.21 -20.02 7.54
C PHE A 180 -2.33 -21.23 8.49
N SER A 181 -2.77 -22.37 7.97
CA SER A 181 -2.92 -23.62 8.74
C SER A 181 -1.59 -24.18 9.22
N ASP A 182 -0.53 -24.01 8.44
CA ASP A 182 0.81 -24.51 8.73
C ASP A 182 1.44 -23.81 9.93
N SER A 183 2.28 -24.55 10.66
CA SER A 183 2.99 -24.03 11.83
C SER A 183 3.89 -22.84 11.50
N LYS A 184 4.53 -22.82 10.32
CA LYS A 184 5.36 -21.70 9.80
C LYS A 184 4.60 -20.38 9.71
N ASN A 185 3.28 -20.46 9.55
CA ASN A 185 2.42 -19.30 9.29
C ASN A 185 1.64 -18.83 10.53
N THR A 186 1.83 -19.47 11.70
CA THR A 186 1.09 -19.16 12.93
C THR A 186 1.16 -17.67 13.32
N MET A 187 2.33 -17.05 13.20
CA MET A 187 2.51 -15.62 13.53
C MET A 187 1.80 -14.71 12.55
N TYR A 188 1.75 -15.07 11.27
CA TYR A 188 1.04 -14.29 10.25
C TYR A 188 -0.48 -14.33 10.45
N ALA A 189 -1.03 -15.47 10.85
CA ALA A 189 -2.45 -15.56 11.23
C ALA A 189 -2.80 -14.61 12.38
N ALA A 190 -1.99 -14.59 13.43
CA ALA A 190 -2.18 -13.69 14.55
C ALA A 190 -2.05 -12.21 14.15
N VAL A 191 -1.10 -11.85 13.29
CA VAL A 191 -0.94 -10.49 12.77
C VAL A 191 -2.20 -10.02 12.02
N LEU A 192 -2.79 -10.85 11.15
CA LEU A 192 -4.04 -10.48 10.45
C LEU A 192 -5.20 -10.30 11.42
N CYS A 193 -5.32 -11.17 12.44
CA CYS A 193 -6.33 -11.01 13.48
C CYS A 193 -6.15 -9.69 14.25
N LEU A 194 -4.93 -9.36 14.66
CA LEU A 194 -4.64 -8.11 15.38
C LEU A 194 -4.93 -6.87 14.52
N LEU A 195 -4.54 -6.88 13.24
CA LEU A 195 -4.85 -5.80 12.30
C LEU A 195 -6.37 -5.62 12.12
N TYR A 196 -7.13 -6.72 12.06
CA TYR A 196 -8.59 -6.67 12.00
C TYR A 196 -9.17 -6.00 13.25
N TYR A 197 -8.67 -6.32 14.44
CA TYR A 197 -9.11 -5.72 15.71
C TYR A 197 -8.57 -4.31 15.95
N GLY A 198 -7.86 -3.71 14.98
CA GLY A 198 -7.51 -2.30 14.96
C GLY A 198 -6.13 -1.98 15.50
N PHE A 199 -5.34 -2.98 15.88
CA PHE A 199 -3.93 -2.74 16.23
C PHE A 199 -3.17 -2.22 15.01
N SER A 200 -2.32 -1.22 15.22
CA SER A 200 -1.50 -0.67 14.14
C SER A 200 -0.29 -1.55 13.83
N SER A 201 0.26 -1.38 12.64
CA SER A 201 1.52 -2.06 12.26
C SER A 201 2.69 -1.69 13.16
N GLU A 202 2.62 -0.53 13.78
CA GLU A 202 3.60 0.02 14.71
C GLU A 202 3.49 -0.60 16.11
N GLU A 203 2.28 -0.97 16.54
CA GLU A 203 2.01 -1.54 17.86
C GLU A 203 2.23 -3.05 17.91
N ILE A 204 1.85 -3.78 16.86
CA ILE A 204 1.87 -5.24 16.81
C ILE A 204 3.23 -5.85 17.20
N PRO A 205 4.39 -5.33 16.76
CA PRO A 205 5.69 -5.86 17.18
C PRO A 205 5.93 -5.85 18.69
N TYR A 206 5.29 -4.92 19.40
CA TYR A 206 5.50 -4.68 20.83
C TYR A 206 4.37 -5.22 21.71
N ILE A 207 3.43 -5.97 21.16
CA ILE A 207 2.43 -6.72 21.96
C ILE A 207 3.15 -7.87 22.65
N ARG A 208 3.04 -7.93 23.99
CA ARG A 208 3.64 -8.98 24.79
C ARG A 208 2.72 -10.19 24.91
N ARG A 209 3.28 -11.35 25.21
CA ARG A 209 2.50 -12.57 25.52
C ARG A 209 1.60 -12.36 26.74
N ASP A 210 2.06 -11.58 27.71
CA ASP A 210 1.30 -11.24 28.93
C ASP A 210 0.16 -10.23 28.65
N ASP A 211 0.21 -9.50 27.53
CA ASP A 211 -0.88 -8.64 27.07
C ASP A 211 -2.12 -9.46 26.61
N VAL A 212 -1.95 -10.77 26.40
CA VAL A 212 -3.02 -11.70 26.02
C VAL A 212 -3.65 -12.29 27.27
N ASP A 213 -4.76 -11.69 27.69
CA ASP A 213 -5.55 -12.09 28.87
C ASP A 213 -6.60 -13.13 28.46
N GLU A 214 -6.29 -14.39 28.74
CA GLU A 214 -7.16 -15.52 28.35
C GLU A 214 -8.45 -15.59 29.15
N LYS A 215 -8.45 -15.10 30.39
CA LYS A 215 -9.63 -15.11 31.25
C LYS A 215 -10.73 -14.17 30.71
N ASN A 216 -10.31 -13.04 30.14
CA ASN A 216 -11.23 -12.01 29.64
C ASN A 216 -11.27 -11.94 28.11
N THR A 217 -10.62 -12.87 27.40
CA THR A 217 -10.60 -12.96 25.94
C THR A 217 -10.19 -11.63 25.29
N ARG A 218 -9.10 -11.03 25.77
CA ARG A 218 -8.65 -9.73 25.30
C ARG A 218 -7.14 -9.66 25.07
N VAL A 219 -6.73 -8.76 24.20
CA VAL A 219 -5.33 -8.37 24.01
C VAL A 219 -5.22 -6.92 24.43
N ARG A 220 -4.42 -6.63 25.46
CA ARG A 220 -4.45 -5.32 26.14
C ARG A 220 -5.89 -4.93 26.54
N ASN A 221 -6.37 -3.80 26.02
CA ASN A 221 -7.73 -3.31 26.30
C ASN A 221 -8.76 -3.71 25.22
N THR A 222 -8.37 -4.49 24.21
CA THR A 222 -9.22 -4.86 23.08
C THR A 222 -9.80 -6.26 23.27
N ILE A 223 -11.12 -6.37 23.35
CA ILE A 223 -11.82 -7.66 23.39
C ILE A 223 -11.78 -8.29 22.00
N ILE A 224 -11.42 -9.57 21.95
CA ILE A 224 -11.39 -10.40 20.73
C ILE A 224 -12.67 -11.27 20.76
N ALA A 225 -13.75 -10.74 20.23
CA ALA A 225 -15.07 -11.38 20.31
C ALA A 225 -15.17 -12.67 19.46
N ASN A 226 -14.45 -12.75 18.34
CA ASN A 226 -14.51 -13.91 17.47
C ASN A 226 -13.64 -15.07 18.00
N ASN A 227 -14.27 -16.22 18.21
CA ASN A 227 -13.62 -17.40 18.80
C ASN A 227 -12.49 -17.96 17.90
N ILE A 228 -12.62 -17.89 16.57
CA ILE A 228 -11.58 -18.38 15.64
C ILE A 228 -10.37 -17.45 15.72
N ALA A 229 -10.58 -16.14 15.67
CA ALA A 229 -9.50 -15.15 15.82
C ALA A 229 -8.78 -15.31 17.17
N TRP A 230 -9.54 -15.49 18.24
CA TRP A 230 -9.00 -15.74 19.57
C TRP A 230 -8.08 -16.96 19.61
N LYS A 231 -8.54 -18.10 19.06
CA LYS A 231 -7.75 -19.33 18.99
C LYS A 231 -6.46 -19.13 18.17
N LEU A 232 -6.49 -18.36 17.11
CA LEU A 232 -5.29 -18.06 16.30
C LEU A 232 -4.28 -17.21 17.08
N ILE A 233 -4.74 -16.22 17.84
CA ILE A 233 -3.88 -15.40 18.71
C ILE A 233 -3.27 -16.24 19.83
N CYS A 234 -4.08 -17.09 20.51
CA CYS A 234 -3.58 -18.01 21.54
C CYS A 234 -2.59 -19.03 20.96
N LYS A 235 -2.84 -19.54 19.75
CA LYS A 235 -1.87 -20.43 19.07
C LYS A 235 -0.51 -19.75 18.91
N ALA A 236 -0.48 -18.45 18.54
CA ALA A 236 0.77 -17.68 18.44
C ALA A 236 1.44 -17.47 19.82
N LYS A 237 0.66 -17.24 20.89
CA LYS A 237 1.17 -17.09 22.25
C LYS A 237 1.96 -18.31 22.70
N TYR A 238 1.45 -19.50 22.41
CA TYR A 238 2.02 -20.78 22.86
C TYR A 238 2.92 -21.49 21.84
N ALA A 239 3.04 -20.96 20.62
CA ALA A 239 3.91 -21.55 19.62
C ALA A 239 5.36 -21.54 20.10
N VAL A 240 6.04 -22.69 20.04
CA VAL A 240 7.44 -22.86 20.43
C VAL A 240 8.32 -22.94 19.18
N ASP A 241 7.83 -23.62 18.17
CA ASP A 241 8.58 -23.97 16.97
C ASP A 241 7.70 -24.01 15.71
N TYR A 242 8.33 -24.19 14.59
CA TYR A 242 7.68 -24.41 13.31
C TYR A 242 8.59 -25.15 12.32
N ILE A 243 7.97 -25.77 11.32
CA ILE A 243 8.70 -26.41 10.21
C ILE A 243 8.81 -25.37 9.08
N SER A 244 10.04 -25.07 8.64
CA SER A 244 10.31 -24.18 7.53
C SER A 244 9.84 -24.78 6.20
N GLY A 245 9.72 -23.92 5.15
CA GLY A 245 9.34 -24.37 3.80
C GLY A 245 10.29 -25.42 3.18
N ILE A 246 11.52 -25.54 3.68
CA ILE A 246 12.51 -26.53 3.26
C ILE A 246 12.61 -27.71 4.24
N GLY A 247 11.65 -27.85 5.17
CA GLY A 247 11.54 -28.96 6.10
C GLY A 247 12.41 -28.87 7.36
N ASN A 248 13.16 -27.78 7.58
CA ASN A 248 13.95 -27.61 8.79
C ASN A 248 13.04 -27.27 9.99
N HIS A 249 13.32 -27.91 11.12
CA HIS A 249 12.70 -27.59 12.40
C HIS A 249 13.38 -26.35 13.01
N LEU A 250 12.63 -25.27 13.20
CA LEU A 250 13.12 -23.98 13.71
C LEU A 250 12.34 -23.60 14.96
N PHE A 251 13.04 -23.03 15.93
CA PHE A 251 12.44 -22.51 17.16
C PHE A 251 12.20 -21.01 17.03
N TYR A 252 11.07 -20.56 17.56
CA TYR A 252 10.85 -19.11 17.71
C TYR A 252 11.81 -18.54 18.75
N ALA A 253 12.28 -17.31 18.51
CA ALA A 253 13.14 -16.63 19.46
C ALA A 253 12.45 -16.50 20.83
N GLU A 254 13.23 -16.71 21.88
CA GLU A 254 12.73 -16.62 23.25
C GLU A 254 12.66 -15.16 23.70
N THR A 255 11.51 -14.54 23.49
CA THR A 255 11.24 -13.14 23.79
C THR A 255 9.89 -12.99 24.47
N PRO A 256 9.64 -11.90 25.21
CA PRO A 256 8.35 -11.64 25.83
C PRO A 256 7.24 -11.28 24.82
N TYR A 257 7.58 -11.01 23.58
CA TYR A 257 6.62 -10.52 22.58
C TYR A 257 5.76 -11.65 21.99
N LEU A 258 4.54 -11.30 21.60
CA LEU A 258 3.57 -12.23 21.02
C LEU A 258 4.00 -12.69 19.62
N ILE A 259 4.39 -11.74 18.78
CA ILE A 259 4.81 -12.02 17.40
C ILE A 259 6.33 -12.21 17.37
N ARG A 260 6.74 -13.40 16.92
CA ARG A 260 8.13 -13.86 16.98
C ARG A 260 8.55 -14.53 15.68
N THR A 261 9.86 -14.50 15.40
CA THR A 261 10.51 -15.27 14.33
C THR A 261 11.71 -16.00 14.95
N PHE A 262 12.42 -16.80 14.18
CA PHE A 262 13.68 -17.41 14.63
C PHE A 262 14.82 -16.39 14.75
N GLN A 263 14.68 -15.25 14.07
CA GLN A 263 15.62 -14.12 14.12
C GLN A 263 14.86 -12.85 14.48
N ASN A 264 14.85 -12.52 15.76
CA ASN A 264 14.32 -11.24 16.21
C ASN A 264 15.42 -10.16 16.20
N THR A 265 14.99 -8.89 16.27
CA THR A 265 15.92 -7.77 16.44
C THR A 265 16.64 -7.84 17.79
N GLU A 266 17.70 -7.06 17.97
CA GLU A 266 18.43 -6.95 19.24
C GLU A 266 17.53 -6.59 20.43
N VAL A 267 16.42 -5.88 20.18
CA VAL A 267 15.39 -5.51 21.17
C VAL A 267 14.44 -6.68 21.47
N GLY A 268 14.54 -7.79 20.74
CA GLY A 268 13.68 -8.97 20.91
C GLY A 268 12.31 -8.87 20.21
N ALA A 269 11.94 -7.74 19.63
CA ALA A 269 10.73 -7.57 18.84
C ALA A 269 10.98 -7.86 17.36
N VAL A 270 9.94 -8.27 16.63
CA VAL A 270 10.02 -8.33 15.17
C VAL A 270 10.08 -6.91 14.57
N SER A 271 10.68 -6.79 13.38
CA SER A 271 10.69 -5.51 12.71
C SER A 271 9.28 -5.11 12.24
N ILE A 272 8.99 -3.82 12.19
CA ILE A 272 7.74 -3.27 11.63
C ILE A 272 7.50 -3.75 10.18
N ASN A 273 8.59 -3.98 9.43
CA ASN A 273 8.51 -4.48 8.06
C ASN A 273 7.97 -5.92 8.00
N PHE A 274 8.12 -6.71 9.05
CA PHE A 274 7.49 -8.04 9.14
C PHE A 274 5.97 -7.91 9.05
N VAL A 275 5.39 -6.98 9.81
CA VAL A 275 3.94 -6.71 9.81
C VAL A 275 3.51 -6.07 8.48
N LYS A 276 4.25 -5.10 7.97
CA LYS A 276 3.91 -4.39 6.72
C LYS A 276 3.95 -5.29 5.48
N ARG A 277 4.71 -6.38 5.53
CA ARG A 277 4.81 -7.35 4.43
C ARG A 277 3.82 -8.51 4.51
N ILE A 278 2.87 -8.48 5.45
CA ILE A 278 1.88 -9.55 5.63
C ILE A 278 1.12 -9.89 4.34
N TYR A 279 0.86 -8.89 3.48
CA TYR A 279 0.18 -9.10 2.21
C TYR A 279 0.95 -10.01 1.24
N LEU A 280 2.30 -10.01 1.29
CA LEU A 280 3.12 -10.93 0.49
C LEU A 280 2.96 -12.36 1.00
N LYS A 281 2.91 -12.53 2.33
CA LYS A 281 2.72 -13.84 2.95
C LYS A 281 1.32 -14.39 2.74
N GLU A 282 0.31 -13.54 2.75
CA GLU A 282 -1.04 -13.89 2.35
C GLU A 282 -1.07 -14.41 0.90
N LYS A 283 -0.44 -13.67 -0.03
CA LYS A 283 -0.36 -14.07 -1.43
C LYS A 283 0.35 -15.41 -1.61
N GLU A 284 1.52 -15.58 -1.00
CA GLU A 284 2.28 -16.84 -1.03
C GLU A 284 1.40 -18.01 -0.53
N ALA A 285 0.74 -17.84 0.63
CA ALA A 285 -0.11 -18.87 1.22
C ALA A 285 -1.32 -19.22 0.34
N VAL A 286 -1.95 -18.23 -0.29
CA VAL A 286 -3.06 -18.44 -1.23
C VAL A 286 -2.59 -19.12 -2.52
N ASP A 287 -1.40 -18.78 -3.01
CA ASP A 287 -0.82 -19.41 -4.20
C ASP A 287 -0.40 -20.88 -3.93
N GLU A 288 -0.07 -21.26 -2.69
CA GLU A 288 0.21 -22.64 -2.28
C GLU A 288 -1.07 -23.50 -2.15
N LEU A 289 -2.27 -22.90 -2.07
CA LEU A 289 -3.52 -23.66 -1.95
C LEU A 289 -3.79 -24.55 -3.17
N PRO A 290 -4.38 -25.73 -2.98
CA PRO A 290 -4.82 -26.61 -4.09
C PRO A 290 -5.75 -25.88 -5.06
N ALA A 291 -5.73 -26.25 -6.33
CA ALA A 291 -6.55 -25.63 -7.38
C ALA A 291 -8.06 -25.66 -7.09
N GLY A 292 -8.55 -26.68 -6.37
CA GLY A 292 -9.96 -26.82 -5.96
C GLY A 292 -10.34 -26.09 -4.66
N SER A 293 -9.41 -25.39 -4.01
CA SER A 293 -9.71 -24.68 -2.77
C SER A 293 -10.65 -23.50 -3.01
N LYS A 294 -11.70 -23.39 -2.16
CA LYS A 294 -12.65 -22.26 -2.20
C LYS A 294 -11.98 -20.89 -2.04
N TYR A 295 -10.78 -20.85 -1.45
CA TYR A 295 -10.04 -19.63 -1.19
C TYR A 295 -8.93 -19.34 -2.22
N LYS A 296 -8.70 -20.21 -3.19
CA LYS A 296 -7.68 -20.00 -4.23
C LYS A 296 -7.93 -18.70 -4.99
N GLY A 297 -6.91 -17.83 -5.04
CA GLY A 297 -6.96 -16.53 -5.68
C GLY A 297 -7.68 -15.43 -4.88
N ILE A 298 -8.20 -15.72 -3.68
CA ILE A 298 -8.80 -14.70 -2.79
C ILE A 298 -7.69 -14.02 -1.98
N LEU A 299 -7.67 -12.69 -1.96
CA LEU A 299 -6.76 -11.89 -1.14
C LEU A 299 -7.55 -10.83 -0.37
N VAL A 300 -7.26 -10.70 0.93
CA VAL A 300 -7.83 -9.66 1.79
C VAL A 300 -6.77 -8.60 2.02
N LYS A 301 -6.91 -7.46 1.37
CA LYS A 301 -5.97 -6.34 1.57
C LYS A 301 -6.07 -5.81 3.00
N VAL A 302 -4.92 -5.66 3.67
CA VAL A 302 -4.84 -5.13 5.04
C VAL A 302 -5.68 -3.86 5.27
N PRO A 303 -5.70 -2.85 4.38
CA PRO A 303 -6.57 -1.68 4.54
C PRO A 303 -8.07 -2.02 4.57
N LEU A 304 -8.45 -3.18 4.02
CA LEU A 304 -9.84 -3.62 4.00
C LEU A 304 -10.26 -4.27 5.33
N LEU A 305 -9.34 -4.86 6.08
CA LEU A 305 -9.64 -5.56 7.35
C LEU A 305 -10.32 -4.65 8.35
N LYS A 306 -9.81 -3.44 8.56
CA LYS A 306 -10.41 -2.45 9.47
C LYS A 306 -11.82 -2.05 9.02
N ALA A 307 -12.02 -1.89 7.71
CA ALA A 307 -13.31 -1.56 7.14
C ALA A 307 -14.31 -2.74 7.23
N LEU A 308 -13.83 -3.98 7.07
CA LEU A 308 -14.64 -5.18 7.26
C LEU A 308 -15.13 -5.31 8.71
N ARG A 309 -14.29 -5.03 9.70
CA ARG A 309 -14.71 -5.03 11.10
C ARG A 309 -15.89 -4.09 11.36
N ILE A 310 -15.76 -2.84 10.90
CA ILE A 310 -16.83 -1.86 11.04
C ILE A 310 -18.09 -2.29 10.29
N PHE A 311 -17.90 -2.85 9.10
CA PHE A 311 -19.01 -3.36 8.30
C PHE A 311 -19.77 -4.48 9.03
N TYR A 312 -19.08 -5.50 9.55
CA TYR A 312 -19.73 -6.60 10.27
C TYR A 312 -20.36 -6.14 11.59
N GLN A 313 -19.72 -5.19 12.29
CA GLN A 313 -20.29 -4.59 13.48
C GLN A 313 -21.61 -3.88 13.17
N ILE A 314 -21.65 -3.03 12.16
CA ILE A 314 -22.86 -2.33 11.73
C ILE A 314 -23.94 -3.32 11.31
N VAL A 315 -23.60 -4.34 10.53
CA VAL A 315 -24.56 -5.38 10.11
C VAL A 315 -25.12 -6.14 11.29
N GLN A 316 -24.32 -6.43 12.30
CA GLN A 316 -24.73 -7.14 13.51
C GLN A 316 -25.61 -6.27 14.41
N GLU A 317 -25.25 -5.00 14.62
CA GLU A 317 -25.98 -4.07 15.48
C GLU A 317 -27.31 -3.64 14.86
N GLU A 318 -27.30 -3.32 13.57
CA GLU A 318 -28.47 -2.73 12.91
C GLU A 318 -29.37 -3.76 12.22
N GLN A 319 -28.92 -5.00 12.08
CA GLN A 319 -29.66 -6.07 11.38
C GLN A 319 -30.14 -5.66 9.98
N THR A 320 -29.45 -4.71 9.34
CA THR A 320 -29.86 -4.11 8.08
C THR A 320 -28.69 -3.85 7.16
N TYR A 321 -28.98 -3.90 5.86
CA TYR A 321 -28.10 -3.44 4.79
C TYR A 321 -28.60 -2.11 4.17
N ASP A 322 -29.50 -1.41 4.86
CA ASP A 322 -29.99 -0.12 4.38
C ASP A 322 -28.91 0.96 4.53
N THR A 323 -28.36 1.33 3.38
CA THR A 323 -27.29 2.32 3.29
C THR A 323 -27.76 3.74 3.66
N HIS A 324 -29.04 4.04 3.57
CA HIS A 324 -29.58 5.36 3.97
C HIS A 324 -29.64 5.47 5.47
N TYR A 325 -30.17 4.46 6.14
CA TYR A 325 -30.24 4.40 7.59
C TYR A 325 -28.85 4.51 8.23
N VAL A 326 -27.89 3.72 7.76
CA VAL A 326 -26.51 3.76 8.24
C VAL A 326 -25.81 5.08 7.91
N ALA A 327 -26.17 5.75 6.78
CA ALA A 327 -25.64 7.06 6.44
C ALA A 327 -25.98 8.14 7.47
N GLU A 328 -27.16 8.10 8.06
CA GLU A 328 -27.56 9.04 9.12
C GLU A 328 -26.72 8.84 10.38
N LYS A 329 -26.47 7.60 10.78
CA LYS A 329 -25.58 7.30 11.92
C LYS A 329 -24.14 7.78 11.72
N PHE A 330 -23.60 7.66 10.50
CA PHE A 330 -22.31 8.25 10.16
C PHE A 330 -22.31 9.78 10.22
N ARG A 331 -23.40 10.44 9.80
CA ARG A 331 -23.56 11.91 9.91
C ARG A 331 -23.64 12.37 11.35
N ASN A 332 -24.26 11.57 12.21
CA ASN A 332 -24.42 11.87 13.63
C ASN A 332 -23.17 11.55 14.46
N GLY A 333 -22.09 11.07 13.85
CA GLY A 333 -20.84 10.77 14.52
C GLY A 333 -20.85 9.45 15.32
N GLU A 334 -21.87 8.61 15.15
CA GLU A 334 -21.94 7.29 15.78
C GLU A 334 -20.90 6.32 15.21
N TYR A 335 -20.52 6.54 13.95
CA TYR A 335 -19.47 5.79 13.27
C TYR A 335 -18.44 6.72 12.60
N ASP A 336 -17.18 6.34 12.66
CA ASP A 336 -16.07 7.19 12.21
C ASP A 336 -15.92 7.24 10.67
N THR A 337 -15.95 8.43 10.11
CA THR A 337 -15.51 8.94 8.80
C THR A 337 -16.21 8.52 7.49
N THR A 338 -16.27 9.50 6.56
CA THR A 338 -16.74 9.42 5.16
C THR A 338 -16.09 8.30 4.32
N MET A 339 -14.84 7.90 4.63
CA MET A 339 -14.15 6.85 3.89
C MET A 339 -14.67 5.45 4.26
N GLN A 340 -15.02 5.24 5.52
CA GLN A 340 -15.59 3.99 6.03
C GLN A 340 -17.01 3.80 5.51
N TYR A 341 -17.82 4.88 5.43
CA TYR A 341 -19.14 4.83 4.83
C TYR A 341 -19.11 4.45 3.35
N ARG A 342 -18.16 5.00 2.56
CA ARG A 342 -18.00 4.62 1.15
C ARG A 342 -17.65 3.14 1.00
N GLN A 343 -16.82 2.60 1.88
CA GLN A 343 -16.48 1.19 1.92
C GLN A 343 -17.68 0.33 2.30
N TYR A 344 -18.42 0.72 3.35
CA TYR A 344 -19.66 0.07 3.76
C TYR A 344 -20.68 0.02 2.61
N LYS A 345 -20.94 1.15 1.96
CA LYS A 345 -21.85 1.22 0.80
C LYS A 345 -21.43 0.29 -0.34
N THR A 346 -20.14 0.23 -0.62
CA THR A 346 -19.59 -0.67 -1.64
C THR A 346 -19.78 -2.14 -1.25
N MET A 347 -19.64 -2.47 0.01
CA MET A 347 -19.84 -3.83 0.53
C MET A 347 -21.31 -4.25 0.49
N CYS A 348 -22.24 -3.39 0.92
CA CYS A 348 -23.67 -3.64 0.82
C CYS A 348 -24.13 -3.91 -0.63
N ALA A 349 -23.60 -3.14 -1.58
CA ALA A 349 -23.92 -3.30 -3.00
C ALA A 349 -23.43 -4.66 -3.57
N LYS A 350 -22.36 -5.24 -2.99
CA LYS A 350 -21.83 -6.55 -3.40
C LYS A 350 -22.56 -7.73 -2.78
N ILE A 351 -23.08 -7.59 -1.56
CA ILE A 351 -23.80 -8.66 -0.86
C ILE A 351 -25.24 -8.80 -1.40
N LYS A 352 -25.84 -7.71 -1.90
CA LYS A 352 -27.18 -7.73 -2.51
C LYS A 352 -27.23 -8.34 -3.92
N LYS A 353 -26.09 -8.72 -4.50
CA LYS A 353 -25.96 -9.45 -5.77
C LYS A 353 -25.59 -10.91 -5.53
#